data_34da5e0d85afbd0ac34168645c66ed6b
#
_entry.id   34da5e0d85afbd0ac34168645c66ed6b
#
_cell.length_a   1.000
_cell.length_b   1.000
_cell.length_c   1.000
_cell.angle_alpha   90.00
_cell.angle_beta   90.00
_cell.angle_gamma   90.00
#
_symmetry.space_group_name_H-M   'P 1'
#
loop_
_entity.id
_entity.type
_entity.pdbx_description
1 polymer ?
#
loop_
_entity_poly.entity_id
_entity_poly.type
_entity_poly.pdbx_seq_one_letter_code
_entity_poly.pdbx_strand_id
1 'polypeptide(L)'
;VQLTFDADVEAFRAEFVGFLTEHLPTQAQAAERPSSTSHVPEWSRRWQRLQFDHGWLLPGNPPEFGGRNANILQQFVHREELSRRRIYHCFNPQGVGIIAASLLSFGTEEQKRRWAVPILRADKTASLGMSEPGAGSDLAGLRTKAELVGDEFVVNGQKVWTSGAHDADVILTFVRTDPNAPRHKGISALLIPTDSPGLVRRPFPSVYDRDELDFNEVFFNDVRVPADNLVGPLNGGWRVANGSLGHERTLMWMAFANRLEQLLEDYRPSDEVNADHYATIVMDYYALRLLGSAALGKAASGDVDVAALSVLKVFGSEAEQSALRHALDAAGADGLRDKMLTAPYNPYAPDLFTASWFARYISSYAGTIAGGTSEIQRNIIAQRVLGLPSR
;
A
#
# COMPACT_ATOMS: atom_id res chain seq x y z
N VAL A 1 -19.39 2.26 -21.47
CA VAL A 1 -19.56 0.83 -21.13
C VAL A 1 -20.20 0.78 -19.75
N GLN A 2 -21.47 0.37 -19.71
CA GLN A 2 -22.14 0.13 -18.44
C GLN A 2 -21.75 -1.28 -18.00
N LEU A 3 -20.93 -1.40 -16.98
CA LEU A 3 -20.63 -2.69 -16.35
C LEU A 3 -21.87 -3.07 -15.52
N THR A 4 -22.65 -4.01 -16.02
CA THR A 4 -23.68 -4.67 -15.22
C THR A 4 -23.03 -5.89 -14.58
N PHE A 5 -23.13 -6.00 -13.26
CA PHE A 5 -22.68 -7.18 -12.54
C PHE A 5 -23.81 -8.20 -12.40
N ASP A 6 -23.44 -9.45 -12.20
CA ASP A 6 -24.38 -10.50 -11.92
C ASP A 6 -25.07 -10.28 -10.56
N ALA A 7 -26.25 -10.92 -10.38
CA ALA A 7 -27.09 -10.71 -9.21
C ALA A 7 -26.39 -11.03 -7.87
N ASP A 8 -25.47 -12.00 -7.85
CA ASP A 8 -24.67 -12.35 -6.68
C ASP A 8 -23.66 -11.26 -6.29
N VAL A 9 -23.07 -10.59 -7.27
CA VAL A 9 -22.14 -9.45 -7.03
C VAL A 9 -22.92 -8.23 -6.50
N GLU A 10 -24.11 -7.96 -7.06
CA GLU A 10 -24.95 -6.85 -6.57
C GLU A 10 -25.57 -7.15 -5.20
N ALA A 11 -25.90 -8.41 -4.90
CA ALA A 11 -26.31 -8.82 -3.55
C ALA A 11 -25.18 -8.63 -2.54
N PHE A 12 -23.95 -9.00 -2.89
CA PHE A 12 -22.76 -8.76 -2.08
C PHE A 12 -22.52 -7.26 -1.83
N ARG A 13 -22.67 -6.42 -2.87
CA ARG A 13 -22.62 -4.96 -2.74
C ARG A 13 -23.67 -4.46 -1.73
N ALA A 14 -24.91 -4.89 -1.86
CA ALA A 14 -26.01 -4.46 -1.01
C ALA A 14 -25.76 -4.84 0.47
N GLU A 15 -25.26 -6.06 0.73
CA GLU A 15 -24.90 -6.52 2.07
C GLU A 15 -23.79 -5.65 2.69
N PHE A 16 -22.74 -5.34 1.89
CA PHE A 16 -21.66 -4.47 2.36
C PHE A 16 -22.14 -3.03 2.64
N VAL A 17 -22.99 -2.48 1.79
CA VAL A 17 -23.61 -1.16 2.02
C VAL A 17 -24.44 -1.16 3.29
N GLY A 18 -25.20 -2.23 3.56
CA GLY A 18 -25.93 -2.42 4.82
C GLY A 18 -24.99 -2.40 6.02
N PHE A 19 -23.89 -3.16 5.98
CA PHE A 19 -22.86 -3.17 7.02
C PHE A 19 -22.28 -1.78 7.27
N LEU A 20 -21.92 -1.04 6.21
CA LEU A 20 -21.40 0.32 6.37
C LEU A 20 -22.42 1.27 6.99
N THR A 21 -23.68 1.16 6.60
CA THR A 21 -24.76 2.02 7.13
C THR A 21 -24.98 1.81 8.62
N GLU A 22 -24.85 0.56 9.08
CA GLU A 22 -25.11 0.18 10.47
C GLU A 22 -23.90 0.45 11.39
N HIS A 23 -22.68 0.25 10.86
CA HIS A 23 -21.49 0.12 11.71
C HIS A 23 -20.41 1.19 11.50
N LEU A 24 -20.51 2.03 10.46
CA LEU A 24 -19.50 3.07 10.25
C LEU A 24 -19.44 4.01 11.46
N PRO A 25 -18.26 4.19 12.10
CA PRO A 25 -18.12 5.10 13.22
C PRO A 25 -18.59 6.51 12.88
N THR A 26 -19.21 7.21 13.80
CA THR A 26 -19.54 8.64 13.62
C THR A 26 -18.26 9.49 13.63
N GLN A 27 -18.31 10.69 13.05
CA GLN A 27 -17.17 11.62 13.08
C GLN A 27 -16.69 11.94 14.50
N ALA A 28 -17.61 12.02 15.46
CA ALA A 28 -17.26 12.24 16.87
C ALA A 28 -16.49 11.07 17.48
N GLN A 29 -16.84 9.83 17.11
CA GLN A 29 -16.12 8.62 17.54
C GLN A 29 -14.74 8.50 16.88
N ALA A 30 -14.57 9.04 15.67
CA ALA A 30 -13.38 8.96 14.86
C ALA A 30 -12.52 10.24 14.92
N ALA A 31 -12.61 11.03 16.01
CA ALA A 31 -11.96 12.34 16.12
C ALA A 31 -10.41 12.27 16.21
N GLU A 32 -9.85 11.18 16.74
CA GLU A 32 -8.40 11.02 16.88
C GLU A 32 -7.76 10.68 15.53
N ARG A 33 -6.76 11.46 15.15
CA ARG A 33 -6.02 11.31 13.90
C ARG A 33 -4.83 10.37 14.05
N PRO A 34 -4.57 9.45 13.09
CA PRO A 34 -3.30 8.72 13.03
C PRO A 34 -2.11 9.68 12.95
N SER A 35 -1.03 9.42 13.71
CA SER A 35 0.21 10.18 13.67
C SER A 35 1.25 9.59 12.71
N SER A 36 1.08 8.33 12.33
CA SER A 36 1.90 7.62 11.34
C SER A 36 1.11 6.49 10.68
N THR A 37 1.67 5.87 9.65
CA THR A 37 1.07 4.70 8.97
C THR A 37 0.98 3.45 9.84
N SER A 38 1.66 3.41 10.97
CA SER A 38 1.57 2.33 11.97
C SER A 38 0.88 2.75 13.27
N HIS A 39 0.60 4.04 13.47
CA HIS A 39 -0.24 4.49 14.56
C HIS A 39 -1.70 4.25 14.21
N VAL A 40 -2.34 3.36 14.95
CA VAL A 40 -3.75 3.03 14.77
C VAL A 40 -4.52 3.46 16.01
N PRO A 41 -5.26 4.60 15.96
CA PRO A 41 -6.09 5.09 17.06
C PRO A 41 -7.11 4.04 17.53
N GLU A 42 -7.55 4.13 18.79
CA GLU A 42 -8.43 3.10 19.37
C GLU A 42 -9.77 2.95 18.61
N TRP A 43 -10.33 4.03 18.09
CA TRP A 43 -11.54 3.96 17.29
C TRP A 43 -11.32 3.19 15.98
N SER A 44 -10.17 3.39 15.34
CA SER A 44 -9.82 2.71 14.09
C SER A 44 -9.42 1.25 14.31
N ARG A 45 -8.83 0.93 15.47
CA ARG A 45 -8.62 -0.47 15.90
C ARG A 45 -9.95 -1.21 16.03
N ARG A 46 -10.93 -0.58 16.73
CA ARG A 46 -12.27 -1.17 16.87
C ARG A 46 -12.96 -1.35 15.53
N TRP A 47 -12.87 -0.33 14.65
CA TRP A 47 -13.45 -0.38 13.32
C TRP A 47 -12.80 -1.47 12.46
N GLN A 48 -11.49 -1.57 12.42
CA GLN A 48 -10.78 -2.61 11.65
C GLN A 48 -11.08 -4.02 12.19
N ARG A 49 -11.13 -4.18 13.51
CA ARG A 49 -11.52 -5.43 14.16
C ARG A 49 -12.93 -5.84 13.78
N LEU A 50 -13.88 -4.90 13.80
CA LEU A 50 -15.26 -5.15 13.40
C LEU A 50 -15.36 -5.61 11.94
N GLN A 51 -14.63 -4.94 11.04
CA GLN A 51 -14.55 -5.37 9.64
C GLN A 51 -13.97 -6.78 9.51
N PHE A 52 -12.92 -7.11 10.26
CA PHE A 52 -12.32 -8.45 10.29
C PHE A 52 -13.34 -9.49 10.76
N ASP A 53 -13.99 -9.25 11.89
CA ASP A 53 -14.94 -10.19 12.51
C ASP A 53 -16.18 -10.46 11.62
N HIS A 54 -16.55 -9.51 10.75
CA HIS A 54 -17.64 -9.65 9.78
C HIS A 54 -17.15 -10.05 8.37
N GLY A 55 -15.85 -10.27 8.18
CA GLY A 55 -15.26 -10.67 6.91
C GLY A 55 -15.18 -9.56 5.85
N TRP A 56 -15.28 -8.29 6.27
CA TRP A 56 -15.27 -7.14 5.37
C TRP A 56 -13.92 -6.44 5.26
N LEU A 57 -12.92 -6.80 6.07
CA LEU A 57 -11.61 -6.15 5.99
C LEU A 57 -10.91 -6.43 4.64
N LEU A 58 -10.76 -7.71 4.32
CA LEU A 58 -10.19 -8.20 3.07
C LEU A 58 -11.09 -9.32 2.55
N PRO A 59 -12.22 -9.00 1.91
CA PRO A 59 -13.27 -9.97 1.59
C PRO A 59 -12.80 -11.13 0.70
N GLY A 60 -11.69 -10.98 -0.04
CA GLY A 60 -11.08 -12.05 -0.82
C GLY A 60 -10.38 -13.12 0.01
N ASN A 61 -10.04 -12.84 1.28
CA ASN A 61 -9.43 -13.82 2.16
C ASN A 61 -10.44 -14.91 2.59
N PRO A 62 -9.96 -16.07 3.06
CA PRO A 62 -10.76 -17.02 3.81
C PRO A 62 -11.35 -16.40 5.09
N PRO A 63 -12.49 -16.91 5.59
CA PRO A 63 -13.16 -16.36 6.78
C PRO A 63 -12.27 -16.29 8.03
N GLU A 64 -11.43 -17.28 8.25
CA GLU A 64 -10.47 -17.31 9.38
C GLU A 64 -9.43 -16.19 9.33
N PHE A 65 -9.28 -15.52 8.20
CA PHE A 65 -8.38 -14.38 7.98
C PHE A 65 -9.13 -13.09 7.63
N GLY A 66 -10.35 -12.96 8.14
CA GLY A 66 -11.13 -11.71 8.03
C GLY A 66 -11.73 -11.46 6.65
N GLY A 67 -12.00 -12.52 5.88
CA GLY A 67 -12.59 -12.46 4.56
C GLY A 67 -13.86 -13.30 4.40
N ARG A 68 -14.28 -13.49 3.15
CA ARG A 68 -15.52 -14.17 2.74
C ARG A 68 -15.31 -15.08 1.51
N ASN A 69 -14.05 -15.35 1.15
CA ASN A 69 -13.70 -15.99 -0.13
C ASN A 69 -14.28 -15.26 -1.35
N ALA A 70 -14.42 -13.93 -1.25
CA ALA A 70 -15.02 -13.12 -2.30
C ALA A 70 -14.21 -13.19 -3.60
N ASN A 71 -14.89 -13.36 -4.72
CA ASN A 71 -14.26 -13.32 -6.04
C ASN A 71 -13.77 -11.90 -6.38
N ILE A 72 -13.03 -11.74 -7.46
CA ILE A 72 -12.39 -10.46 -7.80
C ILE A 72 -13.42 -9.35 -8.11
N LEU A 73 -14.61 -9.69 -8.65
CA LEU A 73 -15.67 -8.71 -8.91
C LEU A 73 -16.33 -8.24 -7.62
N GLN A 74 -16.54 -9.14 -6.65
CA GLN A 74 -17.00 -8.79 -5.31
C GLN A 74 -15.99 -7.92 -4.56
N GLN A 75 -14.68 -8.22 -4.67
CA GLN A 75 -13.64 -7.36 -4.13
C GLN A 75 -13.60 -5.98 -4.81
N PHE A 76 -13.87 -5.93 -6.11
CA PHE A 76 -13.96 -4.67 -6.84
C PHE A 76 -15.11 -3.80 -6.32
N VAL A 77 -16.33 -4.34 -6.23
CA VAL A 77 -17.49 -3.57 -5.75
C VAL A 77 -17.33 -3.14 -4.29
N HIS A 78 -16.68 -3.95 -3.45
CA HIS A 78 -16.31 -3.58 -2.09
C HIS A 78 -15.41 -2.33 -2.07
N ARG A 79 -14.33 -2.32 -2.85
CA ARG A 79 -13.43 -1.15 -2.95
C ARG A 79 -14.11 0.06 -3.57
N GLU A 80 -14.98 -0.14 -4.55
CA GLU A 80 -15.77 0.94 -5.16
C GLU A 80 -16.69 1.61 -4.14
N GLU A 81 -17.36 0.85 -3.27
CA GLU A 81 -18.22 1.40 -2.23
C GLU A 81 -17.45 2.17 -1.14
N LEU A 82 -16.27 1.70 -0.75
CA LEU A 82 -15.37 2.43 0.14
C LEU A 82 -14.94 3.77 -0.49
N SER A 83 -14.54 3.74 -1.77
CA SER A 83 -14.11 4.91 -2.50
C SER A 83 -15.21 5.97 -2.64
N ARG A 84 -16.42 5.57 -3.05
CA ARG A 84 -17.58 6.47 -3.18
C ARG A 84 -17.91 7.21 -1.88
N ARG A 85 -17.65 6.56 -0.74
CA ARG A 85 -17.89 7.12 0.60
C ARG A 85 -16.67 7.80 1.18
N ARG A 86 -15.55 7.84 0.45
CA ARG A 86 -14.25 8.34 0.91
C ARG A 86 -13.84 7.70 2.24
N ILE A 87 -14.02 6.38 2.36
CA ILE A 87 -13.60 5.57 3.51
C ILE A 87 -12.27 4.94 3.17
N TYR A 88 -11.28 5.12 4.06
CA TYR A 88 -9.98 4.48 3.93
C TYR A 88 -10.12 2.97 4.10
N HIS A 89 -9.48 2.23 3.23
CA HIS A 89 -9.62 0.78 3.14
C HIS A 89 -9.16 0.07 4.42
N CYS A 90 -8.03 0.47 5.01
CA CYS A 90 -7.52 -0.08 6.26
C CYS A 90 -6.48 0.85 6.88
N PHE A 91 -6.36 0.79 8.21
CA PHE A 91 -5.25 1.41 8.93
C PHE A 91 -4.06 0.46 8.96
N ASN A 92 -2.83 0.99 9.07
CA ASN A 92 -1.59 0.24 8.88
C ASN A 92 -1.54 -0.53 7.53
N PRO A 93 -1.56 0.18 6.40
CA PRO A 93 -1.71 -0.44 5.07
C PRO A 93 -0.59 -1.42 4.72
N GLN A 94 0.65 -1.18 5.20
CA GLN A 94 1.76 -2.11 5.00
C GLN A 94 1.56 -3.41 5.79
N GLY A 95 1.08 -3.30 7.03
CA GLY A 95 0.77 -4.45 7.87
C GLY A 95 -0.32 -5.31 7.23
N VAL A 96 -1.45 -4.70 6.88
CA VAL A 96 -2.62 -5.40 6.35
C VAL A 96 -2.40 -5.88 4.90
N GLY A 97 -1.93 -4.99 4.02
CA GLY A 97 -1.89 -5.27 2.59
C GLY A 97 -0.65 -6.04 2.14
N ILE A 98 0.49 -5.92 2.85
CA ILE A 98 1.75 -6.53 2.43
C ILE A 98 2.18 -7.62 3.40
N ILE A 99 2.30 -7.30 4.69
CA ILE A 99 2.94 -8.21 5.66
C ILE A 99 2.01 -9.36 6.01
N ALA A 100 0.74 -9.09 6.32
CA ALA A 100 -0.24 -10.15 6.54
C ALA A 100 -0.40 -11.04 5.29
N ALA A 101 -0.49 -10.44 4.10
CA ALA A 101 -0.56 -11.19 2.83
C ALA A 101 0.68 -12.07 2.60
N SER A 102 1.89 -11.57 2.93
CA SER A 102 3.13 -12.36 2.90
C SER A 102 3.06 -13.57 3.85
N LEU A 103 2.57 -13.34 5.07
CA LEU A 103 2.42 -14.39 6.07
C LEU A 103 1.37 -15.43 5.68
N LEU A 104 0.24 -15.00 5.11
CA LEU A 104 -0.79 -15.91 4.61
C LEU A 104 -0.27 -16.80 3.48
N SER A 105 0.61 -16.27 2.63
CA SER A 105 1.15 -16.98 1.46
C SER A 105 2.38 -17.83 1.77
N PHE A 106 3.23 -17.42 2.71
CA PHE A 106 4.56 -18.01 2.92
C PHE A 106 4.86 -18.38 4.38
N GLY A 107 4.05 -17.92 5.32
CA GLY A 107 4.24 -18.18 6.74
C GLY A 107 3.74 -19.55 7.16
N THR A 108 4.26 -20.04 8.27
CA THR A 108 3.74 -21.23 8.97
C THR A 108 2.40 -20.93 9.63
N GLU A 109 1.63 -21.95 9.98
CA GLU A 109 0.36 -21.77 10.70
C GLU A 109 0.55 -21.04 12.05
N GLU A 110 1.70 -21.28 12.71
CA GLU A 110 2.05 -20.55 13.93
C GLU A 110 2.31 -19.07 13.67
N GLN A 111 3.05 -18.73 12.60
CA GLN A 111 3.28 -17.35 12.20
C GLN A 111 1.99 -16.64 11.79
N LYS A 112 1.07 -17.33 11.11
CA LYS A 112 -0.25 -16.76 10.75
C LYS A 112 -1.04 -16.40 12.01
N ARG A 113 -1.10 -17.32 13.00
CA ARG A 113 -1.80 -17.07 14.27
C ARG A 113 -1.14 -15.99 15.13
N ARG A 114 0.19 -16.01 15.22
CA ARG A 114 0.96 -15.10 16.07
C ARG A 114 1.06 -13.69 15.52
N TRP A 115 1.09 -13.53 14.18
CA TRP A 115 1.38 -12.27 13.52
C TRP A 115 0.29 -11.83 12.54
N ALA A 116 -0.11 -12.67 11.56
CA ALA A 116 -1.04 -12.24 10.52
C ALA A 116 -2.41 -11.87 11.10
N VAL A 117 -3.01 -12.74 11.91
CA VAL A 117 -4.33 -12.49 12.50
C VAL A 117 -4.31 -11.26 13.42
N PRO A 118 -3.35 -11.08 14.36
CA PRO A 118 -3.27 -9.85 15.15
C PRO A 118 -3.07 -8.58 14.33
N ILE A 119 -2.30 -8.63 13.23
CA ILE A 119 -2.14 -7.48 12.32
C ILE A 119 -3.47 -7.17 11.62
N LEU A 120 -4.14 -8.16 11.08
CA LEU A 120 -5.44 -7.98 10.42
C LEU A 120 -6.51 -7.45 11.38
N ARG A 121 -6.49 -7.87 12.64
CA ARG A 121 -7.40 -7.37 13.69
C ARG A 121 -7.00 -6.01 14.28
N ALA A 122 -5.89 -5.43 13.84
CA ALA A 122 -5.28 -4.23 14.43
C ALA A 122 -4.89 -4.39 15.93
N ASP A 123 -4.69 -5.62 16.40
CA ASP A 123 -4.12 -5.92 17.73
C ASP A 123 -2.61 -5.66 17.75
N LYS A 124 -1.96 -5.80 16.57
CA LYS A 124 -0.57 -5.44 16.30
C LYS A 124 -0.47 -4.62 15.02
N THR A 125 0.60 -3.83 14.93
CA THR A 125 0.95 -3.06 13.73
C THR A 125 2.28 -3.53 13.17
N ALA A 126 2.46 -3.38 11.86
CA ALA A 126 3.66 -3.85 11.21
C ALA A 126 4.18 -2.85 10.18
N SER A 127 5.49 -2.83 10.01
CA SER A 127 6.20 -1.99 9.06
C SER A 127 7.09 -2.83 8.15
N LEU A 128 7.48 -2.28 6.99
CA LEU A 128 8.21 -3.00 5.95
C LEU A 128 9.64 -2.46 5.79
N GLY A 129 10.63 -3.26 6.16
CA GLY A 129 12.05 -2.97 6.06
C GLY A 129 12.67 -3.55 4.78
N MET A 130 12.47 -2.88 3.64
CA MET A 130 13.02 -3.29 2.33
C MET A 130 14.27 -2.52 1.96
N SER A 131 14.10 -1.23 1.73
CA SER A 131 15.12 -0.34 1.16
C SER A 131 16.26 -0.05 2.12
N GLU A 132 17.45 0.18 1.56
CA GLU A 132 18.65 0.64 2.25
C GLU A 132 19.14 1.92 1.59
N PRO A 133 20.03 2.72 2.24
CA PRO A 133 20.60 3.89 1.60
C PRO A 133 21.24 3.62 0.24
N GLY A 134 21.78 2.42 0.02
CA GLY A 134 22.40 1.98 -1.24
C GLY A 134 21.59 1.00 -2.07
N ALA A 135 20.37 0.63 -1.67
CA ALA A 135 19.57 -0.40 -2.34
C ALA A 135 18.06 -0.09 -2.26
N GLY A 136 17.52 0.54 -3.28
CA GLY A 136 16.09 0.79 -3.46
C GLY A 136 15.52 -0.07 -4.58
N SER A 137 15.49 0.44 -5.82
CA SER A 137 15.07 -0.33 -7.02
C SER A 137 15.93 -1.58 -7.23
N ASP A 138 17.21 -1.52 -6.90
CA ASP A 138 18.09 -2.68 -6.85
C ASP A 138 18.05 -3.36 -5.48
N LEU A 139 16.87 -3.86 -5.10
CA LEU A 139 16.68 -4.60 -3.85
C LEU A 139 17.64 -5.80 -3.73
N ALA A 140 17.99 -6.41 -4.86
CA ALA A 140 18.94 -7.52 -4.89
C ALA A 140 20.35 -7.13 -4.43
N GLY A 141 20.66 -5.83 -4.35
CA GLY A 141 21.90 -5.28 -3.83
C GLY A 141 21.91 -5.00 -2.33
N LEU A 142 20.87 -5.35 -1.58
CA LEU A 142 20.79 -5.11 -0.14
C LEU A 142 21.96 -5.76 0.63
N ARG A 143 22.40 -5.10 1.71
CA ARG A 143 23.58 -5.46 2.51
C ARG A 143 23.31 -5.72 3.99
N THR A 144 22.12 -5.37 4.50
CA THR A 144 21.75 -5.75 5.87
C THR A 144 21.86 -7.26 5.98
N LYS A 145 22.80 -7.76 6.80
CA LYS A 145 23.12 -9.18 6.93
C LYS A 145 22.38 -9.82 8.10
N ALA A 146 22.13 -11.12 8.00
CA ALA A 146 21.65 -11.94 9.09
C ALA A 146 22.39 -13.28 9.08
N GLU A 147 23.12 -13.55 10.15
CA GLU A 147 23.90 -14.78 10.33
C GLU A 147 23.16 -15.70 11.30
N LEU A 148 22.94 -16.95 10.92
CA LEU A 148 22.32 -17.94 11.80
C LEU A 148 23.37 -18.47 12.80
N VAL A 149 23.14 -18.21 14.10
CA VAL A 149 24.00 -18.63 15.20
C VAL A 149 23.15 -19.42 16.18
N GLY A 150 23.30 -20.72 16.18
CA GLY A 150 22.41 -21.62 16.93
C GLY A 150 20.99 -21.59 16.35
N ASP A 151 20.03 -21.20 17.16
CA ASP A 151 18.60 -21.07 16.84
C ASP A 151 18.14 -19.62 16.63
N GLU A 152 19.10 -18.67 16.50
CA GLU A 152 18.82 -17.25 16.29
C GLU A 152 19.58 -16.68 15.10
N PHE A 153 18.95 -15.72 14.40
CA PHE A 153 19.64 -14.84 13.46
C PHE A 153 20.22 -13.63 14.21
N VAL A 154 21.48 -13.29 13.93
CA VAL A 154 22.11 -12.05 14.37
C VAL A 154 22.10 -11.08 13.21
N VAL A 155 21.32 -9.99 13.34
CA VAL A 155 21.05 -9.03 12.28
C VAL A 155 21.88 -7.76 12.47
N ASN A 156 22.58 -7.34 11.39
CA ASN A 156 23.39 -6.12 11.37
C ASN A 156 23.17 -5.35 10.05
N GLY A 157 22.94 -4.06 10.16
CA GLY A 157 22.76 -3.20 8.98
C GLY A 157 21.84 -2.03 9.21
N GLN A 158 21.31 -1.48 8.11
CA GLN A 158 20.45 -0.31 8.14
C GLN A 158 19.36 -0.43 7.06
N LYS A 159 18.15 -0.02 7.42
CA LYS A 159 17.03 0.21 6.48
C LYS A 159 16.64 1.68 6.50
N VAL A 160 16.03 2.15 5.41
CA VAL A 160 15.52 3.51 5.26
C VAL A 160 14.15 3.50 4.55
N TRP A 161 13.39 4.56 4.67
CA TRP A 161 12.02 4.70 4.15
C TRP A 161 11.06 3.67 4.76
N THR A 162 11.35 3.23 5.99
CA THR A 162 10.53 2.27 6.72
C THR A 162 9.37 3.02 7.39
N SER A 163 8.25 3.17 6.66
CA SER A 163 7.11 3.96 7.11
C SER A 163 6.50 3.42 8.39
N GLY A 164 6.24 4.30 9.36
CA GLY A 164 5.62 3.98 10.64
C GLY A 164 6.44 3.07 11.56
N ALA A 165 7.73 2.82 11.28
CA ALA A 165 8.51 1.86 12.07
C ALA A 165 8.62 2.24 13.56
N HIS A 166 8.54 3.52 13.91
CA HIS A 166 8.61 3.98 15.30
C HIS A 166 7.38 3.59 16.13
N ASP A 167 6.22 3.40 15.48
CA ASP A 167 4.96 3.00 16.10
C ASP A 167 4.61 1.52 15.87
N ALA A 168 5.36 0.83 15.00
CA ALA A 168 5.09 -0.57 14.68
C ALA A 168 5.55 -1.54 15.78
N ASP A 169 4.80 -2.64 15.96
CA ASP A 169 5.18 -3.75 16.85
C ASP A 169 6.22 -4.69 16.23
N VAL A 170 6.22 -4.80 14.88
CA VAL A 170 7.10 -5.71 14.15
C VAL A 170 7.47 -5.13 12.78
N ILE A 171 8.68 -5.46 12.31
CA ILE A 171 9.15 -5.09 10.96
C ILE A 171 9.43 -6.36 10.16
N LEU A 172 8.75 -6.55 9.02
CA LEU A 172 9.15 -7.55 8.05
C LEU A 172 10.37 -7.01 7.30
N THR A 173 11.54 -7.59 7.57
CA THR A 173 12.83 -7.09 7.10
C THR A 173 13.46 -8.06 6.11
N PHE A 174 13.87 -7.56 4.94
CA PHE A 174 14.64 -8.33 3.96
C PHE A 174 16.13 -8.21 4.25
N VAL A 175 16.81 -9.35 4.39
CA VAL A 175 18.19 -9.44 4.86
C VAL A 175 19.03 -10.37 3.98
N ARG A 176 20.35 -10.16 3.95
CA ARG A 176 21.32 -11.03 3.30
C ARG A 176 21.71 -12.17 4.24
N THR A 177 21.26 -13.38 3.93
CA THR A 177 21.59 -14.61 4.68
C THR A 177 22.68 -15.44 4.02
N ASP A 178 22.89 -15.28 2.71
CA ASP A 178 24.02 -15.88 1.99
C ASP A 178 24.74 -14.81 1.14
N PRO A 179 25.90 -14.33 1.58
CA PRO A 179 26.67 -13.32 0.84
C PRO A 179 27.35 -13.88 -0.43
N ASN A 180 27.50 -15.20 -0.56
CA ASN A 180 28.16 -15.86 -1.67
C ASN A 180 27.18 -16.28 -2.78
N ALA A 181 25.89 -16.30 -2.48
CA ALA A 181 24.86 -16.62 -3.47
C ALA A 181 24.67 -15.50 -4.50
N PRO A 182 24.23 -15.82 -5.72
CA PRO A 182 23.87 -14.80 -6.72
C PRO A 182 22.81 -13.83 -6.14
N ARG A 183 23.10 -12.55 -6.16
CA ARG A 183 22.32 -11.40 -5.73
C ARG A 183 20.95 -11.70 -5.05
N HIS A 184 19.95 -12.09 -5.82
CA HIS A 184 18.58 -12.33 -5.34
C HIS A 184 18.40 -13.70 -4.63
N LYS A 185 19.34 -14.66 -4.77
CA LYS A 185 19.25 -16.01 -4.20
C LYS A 185 19.77 -16.11 -2.76
N GLY A 186 20.39 -15.07 -2.21
CA GLY A 186 20.90 -15.05 -0.84
C GLY A 186 20.11 -14.13 0.10
N ILE A 187 18.84 -13.86 -0.20
CA ILE A 187 17.98 -12.96 0.55
C ILE A 187 16.93 -13.79 1.31
N SER A 188 16.72 -13.46 2.58
CA SER A 188 15.64 -13.99 3.43
C SER A 188 14.74 -12.86 3.94
N ALA A 189 13.56 -13.21 4.43
CA ALA A 189 12.62 -12.30 5.06
C ALA A 189 12.44 -12.70 6.53
N LEU A 190 12.67 -11.76 7.46
CA LEU A 190 12.58 -11.96 8.89
C LEU A 190 11.54 -11.04 9.53
N LEU A 191 10.70 -11.55 10.41
CA LEU A 191 9.87 -10.76 11.31
C LEU A 191 10.69 -10.36 12.53
N ILE A 192 11.00 -9.07 12.64
CA ILE A 192 11.82 -8.54 13.74
C ILE A 192 10.93 -7.69 14.65
N PRO A 193 10.66 -8.13 15.91
CA PRO A 193 9.96 -7.31 16.88
C PRO A 193 10.70 -5.99 17.11
N THR A 194 9.98 -4.90 17.25
CA THR A 194 10.59 -3.56 17.35
C THR A 194 11.17 -3.24 18.71
N ASP A 195 10.84 -4.03 19.73
CA ASP A 195 11.40 -4.00 21.07
C ASP A 195 12.69 -4.84 21.22
N SER A 196 13.17 -5.47 20.14
CA SER A 196 14.41 -6.27 20.16
C SER A 196 15.61 -5.42 20.56
N PRO A 197 16.45 -5.86 21.52
CA PRO A 197 17.69 -5.16 21.88
C PRO A 197 18.59 -4.95 20.67
N GLY A 198 19.18 -3.74 20.56
CA GLY A 198 20.05 -3.36 19.44
C GLY A 198 19.32 -2.78 18.22
N LEU A 199 17.97 -2.81 18.19
CA LEU A 199 17.19 -2.16 17.14
C LEU A 199 16.93 -0.70 17.52
N VAL A 200 17.32 0.22 16.61
CA VAL A 200 17.11 1.66 16.78
C VAL A 200 16.30 2.20 15.60
N ARG A 201 15.24 2.93 15.90
CA ARG A 201 14.34 3.56 14.90
C ARG A 201 14.46 5.07 15.03
N ARG A 202 14.74 5.75 13.92
CA ARG A 202 14.87 7.21 13.86
C ARG A 202 13.88 7.76 12.85
N PRO A 203 12.74 8.29 13.28
CA PRO A 203 11.81 8.94 12.40
C PRO A 203 12.39 10.24 11.84
N PHE A 204 12.03 10.58 10.61
CA PHE A 204 12.38 11.85 9.98
C PHE A 204 11.18 12.40 9.20
N PRO A 205 11.12 13.76 9.06
CA PRO A 205 9.96 14.42 8.49
C PRO A 205 9.89 14.25 6.97
N SER A 206 8.66 14.40 6.44
CA SER A 206 8.44 14.56 5.02
C SER A 206 8.89 15.95 4.54
N VAL A 207 9.01 16.12 3.21
CA VAL A 207 9.40 17.43 2.61
C VAL A 207 8.30 18.48 2.75
N TYR A 208 7.04 18.06 2.73
CA TYR A 208 5.89 18.96 2.73
C TYR A 208 5.31 19.23 4.13
N ASP A 209 5.61 18.36 5.10
CA ASP A 209 5.16 18.52 6.48
C ASP A 209 6.28 18.08 7.43
N ARG A 210 6.79 19.04 8.24
CA ARG A 210 7.87 18.79 9.19
C ARG A 210 7.39 18.09 10.46
N ASP A 211 6.12 18.14 10.73
CA ASP A 211 5.49 17.52 11.90
C ASP A 211 5.03 16.09 11.60
N GLU A 212 4.93 15.71 10.32
CA GLU A 212 4.62 14.35 9.89
C GLU A 212 5.89 13.50 9.86
N LEU A 213 6.08 12.68 10.90
CA LEU A 213 7.23 11.81 11.09
C LEU A 213 6.89 10.36 10.74
N ASP A 214 6.58 10.07 9.46
CA ASP A 214 6.22 8.71 9.04
C ASP A 214 7.43 7.85 8.66
N PHE A 215 8.38 8.40 7.92
CA PHE A 215 9.55 7.66 7.45
C PHE A 215 10.58 7.45 8.55
N ASN A 216 11.24 6.28 8.53
CA ASN A 216 12.28 5.96 9.50
C ASN A 216 13.56 5.45 8.84
N GLU A 217 14.70 5.80 9.42
CA GLU A 217 15.90 4.99 9.39
C GLU A 217 15.80 3.94 10.50
N VAL A 218 16.15 2.70 10.19
CA VAL A 218 16.15 1.59 11.15
C VAL A 218 17.53 0.97 11.16
N PHE A 219 18.17 0.96 12.32
CA PHE A 219 19.52 0.40 12.52
C PHE A 219 19.41 -0.91 13.30
N PHE A 220 20.15 -1.89 12.86
CA PHE A 220 20.29 -3.20 13.49
C PHE A 220 21.73 -3.38 13.96
N ASN A 221 21.93 -3.49 15.29
CA ASN A 221 23.23 -3.64 15.92
C ASN A 221 23.18 -4.94 16.74
N ASP A 222 23.64 -6.04 16.15
CA ASP A 222 23.61 -7.38 16.73
C ASP A 222 22.23 -7.79 17.24
N VAL A 223 21.18 -7.42 16.50
CA VAL A 223 19.79 -7.74 16.83
C VAL A 223 19.56 -9.24 16.71
N ARG A 224 19.21 -9.90 17.81
CA ARG A 224 18.93 -11.34 17.86
C ARG A 224 17.46 -11.61 17.57
N VAL A 225 17.22 -12.49 16.61
CA VAL A 225 15.89 -12.84 16.12
C VAL A 225 15.75 -14.35 16.08
N PRO A 226 14.77 -14.97 16.75
CA PRO A 226 14.56 -16.40 16.69
C PRO A 226 14.44 -16.91 15.25
N ALA A 227 15.00 -18.08 14.96
CA ALA A 227 14.94 -18.70 13.64
C ALA A 227 13.50 -18.92 13.16
N ASP A 228 12.57 -19.14 14.08
CA ASP A 228 11.13 -19.29 13.79
C ASP A 228 10.46 -18.02 13.25
N ASN A 229 11.14 -16.88 13.30
CA ASN A 229 10.67 -15.64 12.70
C ASN A 229 11.04 -15.53 11.21
N LEU A 230 11.68 -16.53 10.61
CA LEU A 230 11.94 -16.62 9.18
C LEU A 230 10.65 -16.86 8.41
N VAL A 231 10.31 -15.96 7.49
CA VAL A 231 9.12 -16.07 6.64
C VAL A 231 9.47 -16.75 5.33
N GLY A 232 8.87 -17.90 5.08
CA GLY A 232 9.23 -18.76 3.95
C GLY A 232 10.57 -19.50 4.16
N PRO A 233 11.14 -20.12 3.11
CA PRO A 233 12.40 -20.84 3.23
C PRO A 233 13.60 -19.88 3.35
N LEU A 234 14.68 -20.37 3.98
CA LEU A 234 15.98 -19.68 4.00
C LEU A 234 16.42 -19.36 2.56
N ASN A 235 16.91 -18.14 2.34
CA ASN A 235 17.26 -17.60 1.01
C ASN A 235 16.09 -17.49 0.02
N GLY A 236 14.84 -17.65 0.49
CA GLY A 236 13.62 -17.54 -0.31
C GLY A 236 12.98 -16.14 -0.28
N GLY A 237 13.60 -15.16 0.36
CA GLY A 237 13.04 -13.81 0.57
C GLY A 237 12.69 -13.07 -0.73
N TRP A 238 13.41 -13.32 -1.82
CA TRP A 238 13.06 -12.74 -3.12
C TRP A 238 11.66 -13.18 -3.61
N ARG A 239 11.28 -14.44 -3.36
CA ARG A 239 9.95 -14.95 -3.70
C ARG A 239 8.89 -14.33 -2.77
N VAL A 240 9.20 -14.15 -1.49
CA VAL A 240 8.32 -13.44 -0.54
C VAL A 240 8.09 -12.01 -1.00
N ALA A 241 9.15 -11.25 -1.35
CA ALA A 241 9.04 -9.87 -1.82
C ALA A 241 8.16 -9.72 -3.07
N ASN A 242 8.28 -10.65 -4.04
CA ASN A 242 7.50 -10.60 -5.28
C ASN A 242 6.07 -11.13 -5.10
N GLY A 243 5.86 -12.11 -4.25
CA GLY A 243 4.56 -12.75 -4.04
C GLY A 243 3.58 -11.86 -3.29
N SER A 244 4.04 -11.16 -2.27
CA SER A 244 3.22 -10.22 -1.50
C SER A 244 2.70 -9.02 -2.29
N LEU A 245 3.42 -8.61 -3.33
CA LEU A 245 3.01 -7.53 -4.23
C LEU A 245 2.01 -7.98 -5.31
N GLY A 246 1.73 -9.29 -5.43
CA GLY A 246 0.88 -9.84 -6.51
C GLY A 246 -0.61 -9.62 -6.31
N HIS A 247 -1.12 -9.82 -5.11
CA HIS A 247 -2.57 -9.79 -4.83
C HIS A 247 -3.19 -8.38 -4.93
N GLU A 248 -2.47 -7.34 -4.54
CA GLU A 248 -2.98 -5.97 -4.61
C GLU A 248 -2.93 -5.36 -6.01
N ARG A 249 -2.06 -5.86 -6.89
CA ARG A 249 -1.82 -5.25 -8.21
C ARG A 249 -3.06 -5.17 -9.09
N THR A 250 -3.93 -6.19 -9.05
CA THR A 250 -5.13 -6.25 -9.91
C THR A 250 -6.09 -5.09 -9.67
N LEU A 251 -6.16 -4.56 -8.44
CA LEU A 251 -7.04 -3.45 -8.06
C LEU A 251 -6.29 -2.15 -7.75
N MET A 252 -4.95 -2.13 -7.88
CA MET A 252 -4.13 -0.94 -7.56
C MET A 252 -4.50 0.28 -8.41
N TRP A 253 -4.86 0.07 -9.67
CA TRP A 253 -5.27 1.15 -10.57
C TRP A 253 -6.48 1.95 -10.04
N MET A 254 -7.35 1.31 -9.24
CA MET A 254 -8.49 1.99 -8.63
C MET A 254 -8.05 3.14 -7.72
N ALA A 255 -6.96 2.98 -6.98
CA ALA A 255 -6.45 4.05 -6.12
C ALA A 255 -6.06 5.28 -6.94
N PHE A 256 -5.40 5.11 -8.08
CA PHE A 256 -5.08 6.22 -8.99
C PHE A 256 -6.34 6.83 -9.62
N ALA A 257 -7.28 6.00 -10.10
CA ALA A 257 -8.53 6.48 -10.66
C ALA A 257 -9.35 7.28 -9.63
N ASN A 258 -9.42 6.80 -8.39
CA ASN A 258 -10.14 7.47 -7.31
C ASN A 258 -9.52 8.83 -6.95
N ARG A 259 -8.18 8.93 -6.94
CA ARG A 259 -7.48 10.19 -6.68
C ARG A 259 -7.65 11.21 -7.81
N LEU A 260 -7.67 10.74 -9.07
CA LEU A 260 -8.02 11.59 -10.23
C LEU A 260 -9.47 12.07 -10.16
N GLU A 261 -10.42 11.18 -9.79
CA GLU A 261 -11.84 11.55 -9.63
C GLU A 261 -12.01 12.65 -8.57
N GLN A 262 -11.37 12.48 -7.41
CA GLN A 262 -11.42 13.48 -6.34
C GLN A 262 -10.72 14.79 -6.74
N LEU A 263 -9.61 14.71 -7.49
CA LEU A 263 -8.98 15.89 -8.04
C LEU A 263 -9.93 16.64 -8.97
N LEU A 264 -10.65 15.95 -9.85
CA LEU A 264 -11.65 16.53 -10.74
C LEU A 264 -12.85 17.14 -9.99
N GLU A 265 -13.17 16.65 -8.80
CA GLU A 265 -14.18 17.28 -7.92
C GLU A 265 -13.65 18.54 -7.25
N ASP A 266 -12.40 18.55 -6.80
CA ASP A 266 -11.78 19.64 -6.05
C ASP A 266 -11.26 20.78 -6.95
N TYR A 267 -10.78 20.46 -8.16
CA TYR A 267 -10.21 21.39 -9.11
C TYR A 267 -11.26 21.83 -10.15
N ARG A 268 -11.38 23.15 -10.35
CA ARG A 268 -12.22 23.73 -11.41
C ARG A 268 -11.38 24.72 -12.22
N PRO A 269 -11.38 24.59 -13.55
CA PRO A 269 -10.63 25.51 -14.40
C PRO A 269 -11.21 26.94 -14.33
N SER A 270 -10.33 27.94 -14.33
CA SER A 270 -10.68 29.36 -14.27
C SER A 270 -10.63 30.06 -15.64
N ASP A 271 -10.01 29.44 -16.63
CA ASP A 271 -9.78 29.98 -17.97
C ASP A 271 -9.69 28.87 -19.03
N GLU A 272 -9.58 29.22 -20.30
CA GLU A 272 -9.56 28.27 -21.41
C GLU A 272 -8.34 27.34 -21.40
N VAL A 273 -7.15 27.82 -20.99
CA VAL A 273 -5.93 26.97 -20.89
C VAL A 273 -6.09 25.92 -19.82
N ASN A 274 -6.58 26.33 -18.67
CA ASN A 274 -6.87 25.39 -17.57
C ASN A 274 -8.02 24.43 -17.92
N ALA A 275 -8.98 24.84 -18.76
CA ALA A 275 -10.03 23.98 -19.27
C ALA A 275 -9.50 22.87 -20.18
N ASP A 276 -8.50 23.15 -21.03
CA ASP A 276 -7.85 22.14 -21.87
C ASP A 276 -7.09 21.10 -21.03
N HIS A 277 -6.33 21.55 -20.01
CA HIS A 277 -5.69 20.65 -19.04
C HIS A 277 -6.72 19.82 -18.25
N TYR A 278 -7.82 20.44 -17.83
CA TYR A 278 -8.90 19.72 -17.14
C TYR A 278 -9.52 18.63 -18.04
N ALA A 279 -9.74 18.93 -19.32
CA ALA A 279 -10.22 17.94 -20.29
C ALA A 279 -9.24 16.77 -20.45
N THR A 280 -7.93 17.04 -20.46
CA THR A 280 -6.89 16.00 -20.48
C THR A 280 -6.98 15.11 -19.24
N ILE A 281 -7.14 15.68 -18.05
CA ILE A 281 -7.29 14.90 -16.79
C ILE A 281 -8.56 14.04 -16.84
N VAL A 282 -9.67 14.55 -17.37
CA VAL A 282 -10.91 13.79 -17.58
C VAL A 282 -10.67 12.60 -18.53
N MET A 283 -9.95 12.81 -19.64
CA MET A 283 -9.62 11.73 -20.57
C MET A 283 -8.73 10.67 -19.92
N ASP A 284 -7.71 11.07 -19.17
CA ASP A 284 -6.83 10.15 -18.44
C ASP A 284 -7.57 9.32 -17.38
N TYR A 285 -8.49 9.97 -16.65
CA TYR A 285 -9.35 9.27 -15.69
C TYR A 285 -10.19 8.19 -16.36
N TYR A 286 -10.89 8.53 -17.47
CA TYR A 286 -11.70 7.54 -18.18
C TYR A 286 -10.86 6.45 -18.85
N ALA A 287 -9.70 6.81 -19.43
CA ALA A 287 -8.79 5.83 -20.01
C ALA A 287 -8.31 4.82 -18.96
N LEU A 288 -7.91 5.32 -17.76
CA LEU A 288 -7.50 4.47 -16.65
C LEU A 288 -8.63 3.54 -16.19
N ARG A 289 -9.86 4.06 -16.07
CA ARG A 289 -11.04 3.27 -15.71
C ARG A 289 -11.36 2.19 -16.73
N LEU A 290 -11.32 2.50 -18.02
CA LEU A 290 -11.61 1.56 -19.11
C LEU A 290 -10.55 0.46 -19.19
N LEU A 291 -9.27 0.83 -19.15
CA LEU A 291 -8.16 -0.13 -19.15
C LEU A 291 -8.18 -1.01 -17.89
N GLY A 292 -8.44 -0.42 -16.73
CA GLY A 292 -8.59 -1.15 -15.47
C GLY A 292 -9.77 -2.12 -15.48
N SER A 293 -10.91 -1.70 -16.03
CA SER A 293 -12.09 -2.57 -16.19
C SER A 293 -11.83 -3.73 -17.15
N ALA A 294 -11.07 -3.49 -18.24
CA ALA A 294 -10.67 -4.56 -19.16
C ALA A 294 -9.74 -5.57 -18.46
N ALA A 295 -8.76 -5.11 -17.67
CA ALA A 295 -7.89 -5.97 -16.87
C ALA A 295 -8.68 -6.76 -15.81
N LEU A 296 -9.67 -6.12 -15.16
CA LEU A 296 -10.58 -6.77 -14.20
C LEU A 296 -11.40 -7.88 -14.88
N GLY A 297 -11.94 -7.63 -16.07
CA GLY A 297 -12.69 -8.64 -16.82
C GLY A 297 -11.85 -9.88 -17.16
N LYS A 298 -10.60 -9.70 -17.55
CA LYS A 298 -9.65 -10.81 -17.74
C LYS A 298 -9.39 -11.55 -16.43
N ALA A 299 -9.11 -10.83 -15.35
CA ALA A 299 -8.87 -11.45 -14.04
C ALA A 299 -10.09 -12.25 -13.55
N ALA A 300 -11.31 -11.79 -13.81
CA ALA A 300 -12.55 -12.51 -13.48
C ALA A 300 -12.68 -13.83 -14.25
N SER A 301 -12.10 -13.94 -15.44
CA SER A 301 -12.04 -15.20 -16.22
C SER A 301 -10.82 -16.07 -15.86
N GLY A 302 -10.03 -15.69 -14.84
CA GLY A 302 -8.85 -16.44 -14.40
C GLY A 302 -7.55 -16.11 -15.17
N ASP A 303 -7.58 -15.13 -16.08
CA ASP A 303 -6.42 -14.67 -16.86
C ASP A 303 -5.91 -13.32 -16.32
N VAL A 304 -4.88 -13.36 -15.48
CA VAL A 304 -4.27 -12.13 -14.93
C VAL A 304 -3.24 -11.55 -15.91
N ASP A 305 -3.60 -10.48 -16.58
CA ASP A 305 -2.75 -9.76 -17.50
C ASP A 305 -1.71 -8.89 -16.76
N VAL A 306 -0.57 -9.50 -16.41
CA VAL A 306 0.55 -8.81 -15.73
C VAL A 306 1.07 -7.61 -16.54
N ALA A 307 0.98 -7.68 -17.87
CA ALA A 307 1.40 -6.61 -18.75
C ALA A 307 0.49 -5.38 -18.60
N ALA A 308 -0.82 -5.59 -18.68
CA ALA A 308 -1.80 -4.54 -18.46
C ALA A 308 -1.64 -3.90 -17.06
N LEU A 309 -1.39 -4.69 -16.03
CA LEU A 309 -1.17 -4.17 -14.68
C LEU A 309 0.08 -3.27 -14.58
N SER A 310 1.15 -3.58 -15.30
CA SER A 310 2.35 -2.73 -15.36
C SER A 310 2.07 -1.42 -16.12
N VAL A 311 1.33 -1.47 -17.21
CA VAL A 311 0.88 -0.28 -17.95
C VAL A 311 -0.01 0.59 -17.08
N LEU A 312 -1.01 0.01 -16.41
CA LEU A 312 -1.92 0.73 -15.52
C LEU A 312 -1.18 1.42 -14.37
N LYS A 313 -0.14 0.80 -13.83
CA LYS A 313 0.67 1.40 -12.76
C LYS A 313 1.46 2.61 -13.27
N VAL A 314 2.14 2.52 -14.41
CA VAL A 314 2.87 3.65 -14.99
C VAL A 314 1.91 4.77 -15.35
N PHE A 315 0.89 4.45 -16.14
CA PHE A 315 -0.09 5.42 -16.62
C PHE A 315 -0.80 6.13 -15.45
N GLY A 316 -1.35 5.38 -14.49
CA GLY A 316 -2.09 5.96 -13.38
C GLY A 316 -1.24 6.85 -12.48
N SER A 317 0.00 6.44 -12.14
CA SER A 317 0.87 7.24 -11.28
C SER A 317 1.39 8.52 -11.96
N GLU A 318 1.67 8.47 -13.26
CA GLU A 318 2.14 9.63 -14.02
C GLU A 318 1.00 10.60 -14.37
N ALA A 319 -0.19 10.09 -14.68
CA ALA A 319 -1.38 10.90 -14.89
C ALA A 319 -1.77 11.66 -13.60
N GLU A 320 -1.76 10.99 -12.45
CA GLU A 320 -1.99 11.64 -11.16
C GLU A 320 -0.97 12.75 -10.88
N GLN A 321 0.32 12.47 -11.07
CA GLN A 321 1.38 13.45 -10.83
C GLN A 321 1.24 14.67 -11.77
N SER A 322 0.93 14.44 -13.04
CA SER A 322 0.69 15.49 -14.02
C SER A 322 -0.54 16.34 -13.66
N ALA A 323 -1.64 15.70 -13.30
CA ALA A 323 -2.87 16.37 -12.90
C ALA A 323 -2.67 17.25 -11.65
N LEU A 324 -1.97 16.74 -10.64
CA LEU A 324 -1.67 17.50 -9.42
C LEU A 324 -0.74 18.67 -9.67
N ARG A 325 0.21 18.53 -10.60
CA ARG A 325 1.06 19.66 -11.03
C ARG A 325 0.21 20.76 -11.66
N HIS A 326 -0.69 20.41 -12.58
CA HIS A 326 -1.57 21.41 -13.20
C HIS A 326 -2.46 22.10 -12.17
N ALA A 327 -3.02 21.37 -11.23
CA ALA A 327 -3.84 21.94 -10.17
C ALA A 327 -3.03 22.91 -9.28
N LEU A 328 -1.78 22.56 -8.95
CA LEU A 328 -0.88 23.43 -8.20
C LEU A 328 -0.51 24.69 -8.99
N ASP A 329 -0.12 24.56 -10.26
CA ASP A 329 0.27 25.67 -11.12
C ASP A 329 -0.91 26.64 -11.31
N ALA A 330 -2.13 26.13 -11.53
CA ALA A 330 -3.35 26.91 -11.66
C ALA A 330 -3.75 27.64 -10.35
N ALA A 331 -3.52 27.02 -9.21
CA ALA A 331 -3.80 27.62 -7.90
C ALA A 331 -2.77 28.68 -7.49
N GLY A 332 -1.57 28.70 -8.09
CA GLY A 332 -0.50 29.62 -7.77
C GLY A 332 -0.14 29.59 -6.27
N ALA A 333 0.01 30.77 -5.67
CA ALA A 333 0.36 30.89 -4.25
C ALA A 333 -0.68 30.26 -3.29
N ASP A 334 -1.95 30.22 -3.69
CA ASP A 334 -2.99 29.58 -2.88
C ASP A 334 -2.85 28.05 -2.84
N GLY A 335 -2.17 27.47 -3.82
CA GLY A 335 -1.85 26.04 -3.85
C GLY A 335 -0.91 25.59 -2.74
N LEU A 336 -0.21 26.52 -2.09
CA LEU A 336 0.68 26.26 -0.94
C LEU A 336 -0.08 26.26 0.40
N ARG A 337 -1.32 26.74 0.40
CA ARG A 337 -2.11 26.77 1.64
C ARG A 337 -2.65 25.39 1.97
N ASP A 338 -2.47 24.98 3.21
CA ASP A 338 -3.02 23.73 3.68
C ASP A 338 -4.55 23.82 3.84
N LYS A 339 -5.27 23.04 3.06
CA LYS A 339 -6.73 22.93 3.15
C LYS A 339 -7.21 22.33 4.47
N MET A 340 -6.34 21.66 5.23
CA MET A 340 -6.68 21.14 6.56
C MET A 340 -7.07 22.25 7.53
N LEU A 341 -6.62 23.49 7.32
CA LEU A 341 -7.03 24.64 8.13
C LEU A 341 -8.45 25.14 7.80
N THR A 342 -9.02 24.74 6.66
CA THR A 342 -10.28 25.25 6.14
C THR A 342 -11.35 24.20 5.86
N ALA A 343 -10.96 22.95 5.63
CA ALA A 343 -11.88 21.84 5.37
C ALA A 343 -12.05 20.96 6.61
N PRO A 344 -13.26 20.43 6.87
CA PRO A 344 -13.46 19.45 7.94
C PRO A 344 -12.54 18.26 7.70
N TYR A 345 -11.82 17.84 8.73
CA TYR A 345 -11.07 16.60 8.71
C TYR A 345 -12.01 15.42 8.43
N ASN A 346 -11.63 14.59 7.43
CA ASN A 346 -12.33 13.33 7.18
C ASN A 346 -11.61 12.20 7.91
N PRO A 347 -12.13 11.71 9.04
CA PRO A 347 -11.47 10.66 9.82
C PRO A 347 -11.41 9.33 9.10
N TYR A 348 -12.26 9.12 8.09
CA TYR A 348 -12.29 7.88 7.31
C TYR A 348 -11.32 7.86 6.13
N ALA A 349 -10.75 9.02 5.79
CA ALA A 349 -9.72 9.18 4.78
C ALA A 349 -8.66 10.15 5.34
N PRO A 350 -7.77 9.66 6.22
CA PRO A 350 -6.89 10.51 7.03
C PRO A 350 -5.76 11.19 6.27
N ASP A 351 -5.63 10.92 4.99
CA ASP A 351 -4.50 11.38 4.21
C ASP A 351 -4.85 12.50 3.20
N LEU A 352 -3.96 12.78 2.34
CA LEU A 352 -3.75 13.69 1.22
C LEU A 352 -4.95 14.45 0.63
N PHE A 353 -6.18 14.00 0.85
CA PHE A 353 -7.38 14.64 0.27
C PHE A 353 -7.73 15.98 0.90
N THR A 354 -7.22 16.23 2.11
CA THR A 354 -7.38 17.48 2.83
C THR A 354 -6.14 18.38 2.78
N ALA A 355 -5.03 17.87 2.25
CA ALA A 355 -3.79 18.60 2.13
C ALA A 355 -3.80 19.65 1.01
N SER A 356 -2.83 20.58 1.04
CA SER A 356 -2.61 21.57 -0.01
C SER A 356 -2.30 20.90 -1.37
N TRP A 357 -2.51 21.62 -2.47
CA TRP A 357 -2.11 21.13 -3.80
C TRP A 357 -0.62 20.81 -3.84
N PHE A 358 0.22 21.60 -3.15
CA PHE A 358 1.64 21.35 -3.02
C PHE A 358 1.93 20.02 -2.31
N ALA A 359 1.33 19.79 -1.15
CA ALA A 359 1.52 18.53 -0.41
C ALA A 359 1.07 17.31 -1.24
N ARG A 360 -0.09 17.40 -1.89
CA ARG A 360 -0.61 16.35 -2.77
C ARG A 360 0.33 16.08 -3.96
N TYR A 361 0.85 17.16 -4.60
CA TYR A 361 1.79 17.03 -5.72
C TYR A 361 3.10 16.37 -5.29
N ILE A 362 3.72 16.82 -4.20
CA ILE A 362 4.96 16.22 -3.70
C ILE A 362 4.76 14.76 -3.30
N SER A 363 3.66 14.45 -2.63
CA SER A 363 3.33 13.07 -2.23
C SER A 363 3.08 12.15 -3.43
N SER A 364 2.62 12.68 -4.58
CA SER A 364 2.38 11.87 -5.79
C SER A 364 3.64 11.20 -6.34
N TYR A 365 4.83 11.73 -6.02
CA TYR A 365 6.10 11.09 -6.38
C TYR A 365 6.25 9.69 -5.78
N ALA A 366 5.65 9.44 -4.61
CA ALA A 366 5.62 8.10 -4.04
C ALA A 366 4.95 7.09 -4.98
N GLY A 367 3.91 7.50 -5.70
CA GLY A 367 3.21 6.67 -6.69
C GLY A 367 4.09 6.24 -7.87
N THR A 368 5.05 7.07 -8.28
CA THR A 368 5.99 6.75 -9.37
C THR A 368 7.22 5.97 -8.91
N ILE A 369 7.42 5.83 -7.59
CA ILE A 369 8.60 5.17 -6.97
C ILE A 369 8.20 3.83 -6.33
N ALA A 370 7.22 3.82 -5.44
CA ALA A 370 6.80 2.65 -4.69
C ALA A 370 6.21 1.54 -5.59
N GLY A 371 6.35 0.29 -5.18
CA GLY A 371 5.86 -0.87 -5.94
C GLY A 371 6.60 -1.13 -7.26
N GLY A 372 7.84 -0.61 -7.38
CA GLY A 372 8.66 -0.58 -8.59
C GLY A 372 8.49 0.74 -9.34
N THR A 373 9.63 1.44 -9.56
CA THR A 373 9.61 2.75 -10.22
C THR A 373 9.02 2.69 -11.63
N SER A 374 8.63 3.84 -12.18
CA SER A 374 8.17 3.94 -13.57
C SER A 374 9.16 3.32 -14.54
N GLU A 375 10.48 3.48 -14.32
CA GLU A 375 11.54 2.88 -15.13
C GLU A 375 11.57 1.35 -15.00
N ILE A 376 11.42 0.82 -13.78
CA ILE A 376 11.34 -0.63 -13.56
C ILE A 376 10.09 -1.21 -14.24
N GLN A 377 8.94 -0.53 -14.16
CA GLN A 377 7.73 -0.98 -14.86
C GLN A 377 7.91 -0.94 -16.39
N ARG A 378 8.53 0.12 -16.94
CA ARG A 378 8.87 0.19 -18.36
C ARG A 378 9.82 -0.94 -18.78
N ASN A 379 10.80 -1.29 -17.96
CA ASN A 379 11.67 -2.44 -18.22
C ASN A 379 10.88 -3.77 -18.23
N ILE A 380 9.93 -3.94 -17.31
CA ILE A 380 9.05 -5.13 -17.30
C ILE A 380 8.22 -5.19 -18.59
N ILE A 381 7.64 -4.07 -19.00
CA ILE A 381 6.88 -3.97 -20.25
C ILE A 381 7.77 -4.30 -21.43
N ALA A 382 8.95 -3.68 -21.53
CA ALA A 382 9.90 -3.91 -22.61
C ALA A 382 10.30 -5.38 -22.74
N GLN A 383 10.65 -6.02 -21.65
CA GLN A 383 11.18 -7.38 -21.64
C GLN A 383 10.09 -8.45 -21.74
N ARG A 384 9.00 -8.31 -20.97
CA ARG A 384 7.99 -9.37 -20.86
C ARG A 384 6.82 -9.22 -21.83
N VAL A 385 6.54 -7.99 -22.29
CA VAL A 385 5.45 -7.72 -23.23
C VAL A 385 5.96 -7.59 -24.66
N LEU A 386 7.01 -6.78 -24.85
CA LEU A 386 7.56 -6.49 -26.17
C LEU A 386 8.68 -7.45 -26.57
N GLY A 387 9.14 -8.34 -25.67
CA GLY A 387 10.20 -9.31 -25.96
C GLY A 387 11.57 -8.67 -26.24
N LEU A 388 11.79 -7.43 -25.79
CA LEU A 388 13.08 -6.75 -26.00
C LEU A 388 14.17 -7.38 -25.11
N PRO A 389 15.45 -7.40 -25.58
CA PRO A 389 16.53 -7.99 -24.82
C PRO A 389 16.77 -7.27 -23.49
N SER A 390 17.00 -8.05 -22.44
CA SER A 390 17.56 -7.52 -21.18
C SER A 390 19.04 -7.21 -21.38
N ARG A 391 19.50 -6.05 -20.90
CA ARG A 391 20.93 -5.74 -20.83
C ARG A 391 21.58 -6.47 -19.66
#